data_e2fcb797117501499e4967e71711ff51
#
_entry.id   e2fcb797117501499e4967e71711ff51
#
_cell.length_a   1.000
_cell.length_b   1.000
_cell.length_c   1.000
_cell.angle_alpha   90.00
_cell.angle_beta   90.00
_cell.angle_gamma   90.00
#
_symmetry.space_group_name_H-M   'P 1'
#
loop_
_entity.id
_entity.type
_entity.pdbx_description
1 polymer ?
#
loop_
_entity_poly.entity_id
_entity_poly.type
_entity_poly.pdbx_seq_one_letter_code
_entity_poly.pdbx_strand_id
1 'polypeptide(L)'
;HALILGTGGASKAISFSLKQLGIKYKFVSRTPFKKKEIAYTDLTERVLKKYTVIINSSPVGTFPTVHLKPQIPYQHITDRHLLFDLIYNPAITSFLKEGEAKGAQIKNGLQMLELQAEESWRIWNQ
;
A
#
# COMPACT_ATOMS: atom_id res chain seq x y z
N HIS A 1 -3.64 -0.33 11.54
CA HIS A 1 -4.53 -0.90 10.53
C HIS A 1 -4.04 -0.51 9.14
N ALA A 2 -4.04 -1.47 8.22
CA ALA A 2 -3.55 -1.29 6.86
C ALA A 2 -4.61 -1.69 5.82
N LEU A 3 -4.62 -0.99 4.70
CA LEU A 3 -5.36 -1.38 3.51
C LEU A 3 -4.35 -1.84 2.46
N ILE A 4 -4.62 -3.01 1.87
CA ILE A 4 -3.81 -3.55 0.79
C ILE A 4 -4.64 -3.45 -0.49
N LEU A 5 -4.19 -2.60 -1.43
CA LEU A 5 -4.89 -2.41 -2.70
C LEU A 5 -4.48 -3.54 -3.65
N GLY A 6 -5.42 -4.43 -3.95
CA GLY A 6 -5.19 -5.60 -4.80
C GLY A 6 -5.32 -6.91 -4.04
N THR A 7 -5.41 -8.01 -4.76
CA THR A 7 -5.62 -9.36 -4.21
C THR A 7 -4.69 -10.43 -4.81
N GLY A 8 -3.67 -10.02 -5.57
CA GLY A 8 -2.74 -10.95 -6.21
C GLY A 8 -1.70 -11.52 -5.26
N GLY A 9 -0.69 -12.19 -5.82
CA GLY A 9 0.38 -12.84 -5.05
C GLY A 9 1.15 -11.90 -4.14
N ALA A 10 1.48 -10.71 -4.62
CA ALA A 10 2.20 -9.71 -3.82
C ALA A 10 1.40 -9.28 -2.60
N SER A 11 0.07 -9.12 -2.74
CA SER A 11 -0.79 -8.73 -1.63
C SER A 11 -0.82 -9.78 -0.54
N LYS A 12 -0.74 -11.06 -0.90
CA LYS A 12 -0.71 -12.16 0.07
C LYS A 12 0.59 -12.15 0.88
N ALA A 13 1.72 -11.89 0.24
CA ALA A 13 3.00 -11.79 0.93
C ALA A 13 3.01 -10.62 1.92
N ILE A 14 2.44 -9.48 1.52
CA ILE A 14 2.32 -8.31 2.41
C ILE A 14 1.42 -8.63 3.59
N SER A 15 0.26 -9.27 3.36
CA SER A 15 -0.66 -9.61 4.43
C SER A 15 -0.02 -10.55 5.46
N PHE A 16 0.79 -11.48 5.00
CA PHE A 16 1.54 -12.37 5.89
C PHE A 16 2.48 -11.57 6.80
N SER A 17 3.24 -10.64 6.23
CA SER A 17 4.14 -9.79 6.99
C SER A 17 3.41 -8.92 8.02
N LEU A 18 2.27 -8.33 7.62
CA LEU A 18 1.46 -7.50 8.50
C LEU A 18 0.91 -8.33 9.67
N LYS A 19 0.47 -9.55 9.38
CA LYS A 19 -0.03 -10.46 10.41
C LYS A 19 1.06 -10.77 11.44
N GLN A 20 2.29 -11.02 11.00
CA GLN A 20 3.41 -11.26 11.91
C GLN A 20 3.73 -10.05 12.78
N LEU A 21 3.53 -8.85 12.26
CA LEU A 21 3.74 -7.60 13.01
C LEU A 21 2.56 -7.23 13.92
N GLY A 22 1.48 -8.02 13.89
CA GLY A 22 0.29 -7.72 14.68
C GLY A 22 -0.56 -6.58 14.09
N ILE A 23 -0.36 -6.23 12.84
CA ILE A 23 -1.11 -5.16 12.17
C ILE A 23 -2.34 -5.75 11.53
N LYS A 24 -3.51 -5.22 11.87
CA LYS A 24 -4.78 -5.61 11.25
C LYS A 24 -4.87 -5.01 9.86
N TYR A 25 -5.44 -5.76 8.91
CA TYR A 25 -5.51 -5.33 7.52
C TYR A 25 -6.79 -5.79 6.85
N LYS A 26 -7.10 -5.14 5.73
CA LYS A 26 -8.13 -5.56 4.77
C LYS A 26 -7.59 -5.38 3.36
N PHE A 27 -8.05 -6.25 2.45
CA PHE A 27 -7.77 -6.12 1.02
C PHE A 27 -8.83 -5.23 0.39
N VAL A 28 -8.43 -4.39 -0.56
CA VAL A 28 -9.35 -3.59 -1.35
C VAL A 28 -9.37 -4.17 -2.77
N SER A 29 -10.55 -4.59 -3.23
CA SER A 29 -10.74 -5.27 -4.49
C SER A 29 -11.87 -4.65 -5.29
N ARG A 30 -11.80 -4.74 -6.63
CA ARG A 30 -12.91 -4.33 -7.50
C ARG A 30 -14.11 -5.28 -7.37
N THR A 31 -13.85 -6.54 -7.02
CA THR A 31 -14.87 -7.58 -6.90
C THR A 31 -14.66 -8.34 -5.59
N PRO A 32 -14.93 -7.69 -4.42
CA PRO A 32 -14.72 -8.34 -3.13
C PRO A 32 -15.70 -9.50 -2.93
N PHE A 33 -15.18 -10.65 -2.49
CA PHE A 33 -16.03 -11.79 -2.16
C PHE A 33 -15.56 -12.55 -0.92
N LYS A 34 -14.35 -12.28 -0.43
CA LYS A 34 -13.83 -12.90 0.79
C LYS A 34 -14.05 -11.98 1.98
N LYS A 35 -14.06 -12.56 3.19
CA LYS A 35 -14.39 -11.84 4.42
C LYS A 35 -13.52 -10.60 4.69
N LYS A 36 -12.23 -10.65 4.33
CA LYS A 36 -11.30 -9.53 4.54
C LYS A 36 -11.18 -8.60 3.34
N GLU A 37 -12.07 -8.72 2.36
CA GLU A 37 -12.07 -7.89 1.17
C GLU A 37 -13.17 -6.87 1.22
N ILE A 38 -12.84 -5.63 0.88
CA ILE A 38 -13.82 -4.55 0.75
C ILE A 38 -13.67 -3.91 -0.63
N ALA A 39 -14.72 -3.25 -1.09
CA ALA A 39 -14.70 -2.57 -2.39
C ALA A 39 -14.04 -1.20 -2.28
N TYR A 40 -13.53 -0.70 -3.43
CA TYR A 40 -13.03 0.68 -3.49
C TYR A 40 -14.10 1.69 -3.10
N THR A 41 -15.37 1.41 -3.41
CA THR A 41 -16.49 2.26 -3.05
C THR A 41 -16.79 2.27 -1.55
N ASP A 42 -16.23 1.33 -0.80
CA ASP A 42 -16.37 1.28 0.66
C ASP A 42 -15.36 2.17 1.39
N LEU A 43 -14.42 2.78 0.66
CA LEU A 43 -13.39 3.64 1.25
C LEU A 43 -13.95 5.01 1.57
N THR A 44 -14.49 5.15 2.76
CA THR A 44 -15.04 6.41 3.28
C THR A 44 -13.99 7.14 4.11
N GLU A 45 -14.29 8.38 4.48
CA GLU A 45 -13.44 9.13 5.42
C GLU A 45 -13.25 8.37 6.72
N ARG A 46 -14.30 7.74 7.24
CA ARG A 46 -14.25 6.95 8.47
C ARG A 46 -13.29 5.77 8.34
N VAL A 47 -13.32 5.07 7.22
CA VAL A 47 -12.41 3.94 6.96
C VAL A 47 -10.97 4.43 6.91
N LEU A 48 -10.70 5.53 6.21
CA LEU A 48 -9.34 6.06 6.08
C LEU A 48 -8.81 6.65 7.38
N LYS A 49 -9.66 7.09 8.29
CA LYS A 49 -9.22 7.50 9.63
C LYS A 49 -8.71 6.32 10.45
N LYS A 50 -9.29 5.15 10.26
CA LYS A 50 -8.90 3.94 10.97
C LYS A 50 -7.71 3.24 10.31
N TYR A 51 -7.71 3.15 8.98
CA TYR A 51 -6.68 2.47 8.20
C TYR A 51 -5.68 3.49 7.70
N THR A 52 -4.63 3.74 8.48
CA THR A 52 -3.67 4.81 8.20
C THR A 52 -2.50 4.39 7.32
N VAL A 53 -2.34 3.09 7.07
CA VAL A 53 -1.31 2.57 6.16
C VAL A 53 -2.00 2.04 4.91
N ILE A 54 -1.67 2.60 3.75
CA ILE A 54 -2.26 2.22 2.48
C ILE A 54 -1.16 1.72 1.55
N ILE A 55 -1.25 0.45 1.17
CA ILE A 55 -0.21 -0.24 0.40
C ILE A 55 -0.76 -0.59 -0.98
N ASN A 56 -0.17 -0.03 -2.03
CA ASN A 56 -0.53 -0.41 -3.39
C ASN A 56 0.27 -1.63 -3.82
N SER A 57 -0.38 -2.77 -3.92
CA SER A 57 0.20 -4.01 -4.44
C SER A 57 -0.32 -4.33 -5.84
N SER A 58 -1.16 -3.45 -6.40
CA SER A 58 -1.67 -3.61 -7.77
C SER A 58 -0.65 -3.07 -8.78
N PRO A 59 -0.75 -3.44 -10.07
CA PRO A 59 0.16 -2.90 -11.10
C PRO A 59 -0.21 -1.50 -11.57
N VAL A 60 -1.23 -0.88 -11.00
CA VAL A 60 -1.70 0.45 -11.41
C VAL A 60 -0.63 1.50 -11.12
N GLY A 61 -0.19 2.22 -12.15
CA GLY A 61 0.86 3.23 -12.05
C GLY A 61 2.24 2.77 -12.51
N THR A 62 2.37 1.50 -12.94
CA THR A 62 3.63 0.96 -13.48
C THR A 62 3.93 1.56 -14.85
N PHE A 63 5.22 1.79 -15.13
CA PHE A 63 5.66 2.21 -16.47
C PHE A 63 5.17 1.21 -17.54
N PRO A 64 4.63 1.65 -18.70
CA PRO A 64 4.60 3.02 -19.20
C PRO A 64 3.35 3.83 -18.82
N THR A 65 2.35 3.26 -18.18
CA THR A 65 1.11 3.95 -17.80
C THR A 65 1.24 4.66 -16.45
N VAL A 66 2.28 5.47 -16.31
CA VAL A 66 2.67 6.11 -15.04
C VAL A 66 1.67 7.15 -14.53
N HIS A 67 0.78 7.63 -15.38
CA HIS A 67 -0.25 8.61 -14.99
C HIS A 67 -1.43 8.00 -14.26
N LEU A 68 -1.55 6.66 -14.28
CA LEU A 68 -2.64 5.97 -13.59
C LEU A 68 -2.33 5.84 -12.11
N LYS A 69 -3.38 5.84 -11.31
CA LYS A 69 -3.29 5.64 -9.86
C LYS A 69 -4.51 4.88 -9.37
N PRO A 70 -4.41 4.18 -8.22
CA PRO A 70 -5.57 3.53 -7.63
C PRO A 70 -6.69 4.54 -7.34
N GLN A 71 -7.93 4.12 -7.55
CA GLN A 71 -9.11 5.00 -7.40
C GLN A 71 -9.57 5.01 -5.95
N ILE A 72 -8.79 5.66 -5.08
CA ILE A 72 -9.14 5.86 -3.67
C ILE A 72 -9.50 7.34 -3.46
N PRO A 73 -10.23 7.67 -2.37
CA PRO A 73 -10.61 9.05 -2.09
C PRO A 73 -9.44 9.83 -1.47
N TYR A 74 -8.57 10.36 -2.31
CA TYR A 74 -7.36 11.07 -1.88
C TYR A 74 -7.67 12.30 -1.01
N GLN A 75 -8.87 12.88 -1.13
CA GLN A 75 -9.30 14.01 -0.31
C GLN A 75 -9.32 13.67 1.18
N HIS A 76 -9.36 12.41 1.54
CA HIS A 76 -9.36 11.97 2.95
C HIS A 76 -7.96 11.56 3.45
N ILE A 77 -6.94 11.66 2.60
CA ILE A 77 -5.56 11.41 3.01
C ILE A 77 -5.04 12.63 3.78
N THR A 78 -4.33 12.37 4.87
CA THR A 78 -3.78 13.41 5.74
C THR A 78 -2.32 13.08 6.10
N ASP A 79 -1.71 13.94 6.93
CA ASP A 79 -0.35 13.73 7.41
C ASP A 79 -0.22 12.54 8.38
N ARG A 80 -1.32 11.94 8.79
CA ARG A 80 -1.33 10.73 9.61
C ARG A 80 -1.18 9.46 8.79
N HIS A 81 -1.28 9.55 7.47
CA HIS A 81 -1.22 8.40 6.59
C HIS A 81 0.20 8.09 6.15
N LEU A 82 0.44 6.81 5.89
CA LEU A 82 1.62 6.32 5.20
C LEU A 82 1.14 5.62 3.93
N LEU A 83 1.59 6.10 2.77
CA LEU A 83 1.31 5.48 1.49
C LEU A 83 2.55 4.73 1.03
N PHE A 84 2.38 3.46 0.77
CA PHE A 84 3.45 2.56 0.34
C PHE A 84 3.10 1.99 -1.03
N ASP A 85 3.96 2.19 -2.02
CA ASP A 85 3.76 1.62 -3.35
C ASP A 85 4.87 0.61 -3.64
N LEU A 86 4.50 -0.62 -3.99
CA LEU A 86 5.47 -1.65 -4.36
C LEU A 86 6.16 -1.33 -5.68
N ILE A 87 5.59 -0.45 -6.47
CA ILE A 87 6.19 0.01 -7.73
C ILE A 87 7.39 0.90 -7.38
N TYR A 88 8.51 0.69 -8.08
CA TYR A 88 9.69 1.53 -7.93
C TYR A 88 10.12 2.21 -9.24
N ASN A 89 9.46 1.92 -10.33
CA ASN A 89 9.64 2.60 -11.61
C ASN A 89 8.27 3.04 -12.13
N PRO A 90 7.93 4.32 -12.02
CA PRO A 90 8.73 5.45 -11.53
C PRO A 90 8.98 5.41 -10.02
N ALA A 91 10.03 6.09 -9.57
CA ALA A 91 10.38 6.15 -8.15
C ALA A 91 9.29 6.79 -7.30
N ILE A 92 8.60 7.78 -7.82
CA ILE A 92 7.43 8.40 -7.19
C ILE A 92 6.26 8.24 -8.16
N THR A 93 5.35 7.33 -7.83
CA THR A 93 4.15 7.08 -8.63
C THR A 93 3.11 8.17 -8.43
N SER A 94 2.10 8.22 -9.30
CA SER A 94 0.98 9.16 -9.14
C SER A 94 0.27 8.98 -7.80
N PHE A 95 0.15 7.74 -7.33
CA PHE A 95 -0.38 7.40 -6.01
C PHE A 95 0.43 8.07 -4.90
N LEU A 96 1.76 7.94 -4.94
CA LEU A 96 2.63 8.54 -3.92
C LEU A 96 2.62 10.07 -4.00
N LYS A 97 2.58 10.64 -5.20
CA LYS A 97 2.50 12.11 -5.37
C LYS A 97 1.27 12.69 -4.69
N GLU A 98 0.12 12.02 -4.86
CA GLU A 98 -1.13 12.45 -4.21
C GLU A 98 -1.01 12.42 -2.69
N GLY A 99 -0.39 11.37 -2.15
CA GLY A 99 -0.18 11.27 -0.70
C GLY A 99 0.74 12.36 -0.18
N GLU A 100 1.85 12.59 -0.88
CA GLU A 100 2.81 13.62 -0.51
C GLU A 100 2.18 15.01 -0.51
N ALA A 101 1.34 15.30 -1.51
CA ALA A 101 0.62 16.57 -1.59
C ALA A 101 -0.33 16.80 -0.41
N LYS A 102 -0.77 15.72 0.25
CA LYS A 102 -1.64 15.79 1.45
C LYS A 102 -0.83 15.73 2.75
N GLY A 103 0.47 15.72 2.69
CA GLY A 103 1.33 15.66 3.87
C GLY A 103 1.62 14.25 4.38
N ALA A 104 1.18 13.21 3.70
CA ALA A 104 1.42 11.83 4.09
C ALA A 104 2.89 11.45 3.88
N GLN A 105 3.36 10.49 4.67
CA GLN A 105 4.65 9.85 4.41
C GLN A 105 4.50 8.90 3.23
N ILE A 106 5.54 8.78 2.41
CA ILE A 106 5.53 7.92 1.24
C ILE A 106 6.78 7.04 1.20
N LYS A 107 6.62 5.81 0.70
CA LYS A 107 7.70 4.86 0.47
C LYS A 107 7.44 4.09 -0.82
N ASN A 108 8.50 3.74 -1.54
CA ASN A 108 8.38 2.96 -2.78
C ASN A 108 8.97 1.55 -2.62
N GLY A 109 8.80 0.73 -3.68
CA GLY A 109 9.24 -0.66 -3.66
C GLY A 109 10.75 -0.85 -3.54
N LEU A 110 11.55 0.09 -4.02
CA LEU A 110 13.01 0.03 -3.91
C LEU A 110 13.43 0.12 -2.44
N GLN A 111 12.84 1.03 -1.69
CA GLN A 111 13.10 1.17 -0.26
C GLN A 111 12.74 -0.11 0.49
N MET A 112 11.65 -0.77 0.10
CA MET A 112 11.25 -2.05 0.68
C MET A 112 12.27 -3.14 0.38
N LEU A 113 12.78 -3.21 -0.86
CA LEU A 113 13.79 -4.19 -1.25
C LEU A 113 15.09 -3.99 -0.46
N GLU A 114 15.49 -2.75 -0.26
CA GLU A 114 16.67 -2.42 0.54
C GLU A 114 16.50 -2.88 1.99
N LEU A 115 15.33 -2.64 2.59
CA LEU A 115 15.05 -3.08 3.96
C LEU A 115 15.04 -4.61 4.07
N GLN A 116 14.47 -5.30 3.09
CA GLN A 116 14.47 -6.76 3.06
C GLN A 116 15.88 -7.33 2.93
N ALA A 117 16.72 -6.70 2.11
CA ALA A 117 18.11 -7.11 1.94
C ALA A 117 18.90 -6.95 3.24
N GLU A 118 18.72 -5.83 3.94
CA GLU A 118 19.36 -5.59 5.23
C GLU A 118 18.94 -6.62 6.27
N GLU A 119 17.63 -6.91 6.34
CA GLU A 119 17.11 -7.88 7.28
C GLU A 119 17.65 -9.29 7.00
N SER A 120 17.70 -9.70 5.73
CA SER A 120 18.25 -10.98 5.33
C SER A 120 19.72 -11.09 5.69
N TRP A 121 20.48 -10.04 5.42
CA TRP A 121 21.92 -9.99 5.74
C TRP A 121 22.14 -10.12 7.26
N ARG A 122 21.34 -9.41 8.04
CA ARG A 122 21.42 -9.46 9.51
C ARG A 122 21.17 -10.86 10.04
N ILE A 123 20.14 -11.53 9.51
CA ILE A 123 19.79 -12.90 9.89
C ILE A 123 20.95 -13.87 9.56
N TRP A 124 21.54 -13.73 8.37
CA TRP A 124 22.65 -14.59 7.94
C TRP A 124 23.91 -14.43 8.79
N ASN A 125 24.10 -13.27 9.42
CA ASN A 125 25.30 -12.94 10.19
C ASN A 125 25.09 -13.00 11.70
N GLN A 126 24.02 -13.63 12.15
CA GLN A 126 23.77 -13.86 13.57
C GLN A 126 24.50 -15.08 14.11
#